data_cbc3728085e6bc2125a36e7abfa93d84
#
_entry.id   cbc3728085e6bc2125a36e7abfa93d84
#
_cell.length_a   1.000
_cell.length_b   1.000
_cell.length_c   1.000
_cell.angle_alpha   90.00
_cell.angle_beta   90.00
_cell.angle_gamma   90.00
#
_symmetry.space_group_name_H-M   'P 1'
#
loop_
_entity.id
_entity.type
_entity.pdbx_description
1 polymer ?
#
loop_
_entity_poly.entity_id
_entity_poly.type
_entity_poly.pdbx_seq_one_letter_code
_entity_poly.pdbx_strand_id
1 'polypeptide(L)'
;MARTCVSVAIVMALGLAGCARSNGPDVSPSDTADSGRVAATVLDRLRGENLPALLSIEPWNNKFGPGLKLTTEHYEIYSTAQQPLILRLVPGFVESAYRGYNDQLAQPIETANKSTIYLFADRGQWEDFTYEFAGEQAPLFCKIQTGAYYLNGVCVVYDIGAKRTLAALGHEGWHQFNSRHFTYRLPSWLDEGVAMLFETSVYEQGLFRFDPAANVQRLGALKETLSNAKQIVLQDLIATSPGEVLATDQTEAVMAFYSQSYALIRFLREADYGKRLNAYRRLMQDGLMGYWPLDEANSATAEDRNLPRTIPWNRAVGAQLFEHYVGRDMEQLNREYLAFCRRIVSGMTFVPIEGDDRYAAK
;
A
#
# COMPACT_ATOMS: atom_id res chain seq x y z
N MET A 1 11.77 16.94 -22.48
CA MET A 1 11.66 16.99 -21.01
C MET A 1 10.40 16.22 -20.64
N ALA A 2 10.52 14.94 -20.37
CA ALA A 2 9.40 14.09 -19.99
C ALA A 2 9.02 14.38 -18.54
N ARG A 3 7.86 14.98 -18.32
CA ARG A 3 7.26 15.09 -16.99
C ARG A 3 6.65 13.73 -16.64
N THR A 4 7.40 12.90 -15.94
CA THR A 4 6.89 11.67 -15.37
C THR A 4 5.81 12.03 -14.34
N CYS A 5 4.55 11.83 -14.68
CA CYS A 5 3.45 11.98 -13.73
C CYS A 5 3.44 10.77 -12.80
N VAL A 6 3.86 10.99 -11.56
CA VAL A 6 3.88 9.99 -10.50
C VAL A 6 2.50 9.91 -9.86
N SER A 7 1.95 8.71 -9.83
CA SER A 7 0.85 8.40 -8.91
C SER A 7 1.46 8.24 -7.53
N VAL A 8 1.35 9.26 -6.69
CA VAL A 8 1.76 9.19 -5.29
C VAL A 8 0.62 8.57 -4.51
N ALA A 9 0.76 7.30 -4.18
CA ALA A 9 -0.06 6.69 -3.14
C ALA A 9 0.50 7.17 -1.79
N ILE A 10 -0.16 8.14 -1.18
CA ILE A 10 0.22 8.60 0.16
C ILE A 10 -0.54 7.76 1.17
N VAL A 11 0.12 6.82 1.81
CA VAL A 11 -0.41 6.15 3.00
C VAL A 11 -0.43 7.18 4.12
N MET A 12 -1.55 7.90 4.27
CA MET A 12 -1.78 8.67 5.49
C MET A 12 -2.17 7.73 6.62
N ALA A 13 -1.19 7.31 7.41
CA ALA A 13 -1.48 6.91 8.78
C ALA A 13 -1.79 8.20 9.55
N LEU A 14 -3.06 8.46 9.81
CA LEU A 14 -3.52 9.51 10.72
C LEU A 14 -3.07 9.16 12.14
N GLY A 15 -1.84 9.51 12.47
CA GLY A 15 -1.28 9.47 13.80
C GLY A 15 -0.75 10.86 14.10
N LEU A 16 -1.54 11.72 14.75
CA LEU A 16 -1.09 12.95 15.34
C LEU A 16 -0.23 12.61 16.56
N ALA A 17 1.09 12.61 16.38
CA ALA A 17 2.01 12.73 17.51
C ALA A 17 2.89 13.93 17.23
N GLY A 18 2.77 14.95 18.06
CA GLY A 18 3.65 16.09 18.03
C GLY A 18 5.10 15.64 18.26
N CYS A 19 5.97 15.87 17.29
CA CYS A 19 7.39 15.62 17.41
C CYS A 19 8.12 16.92 17.76
N ALA A 20 8.66 16.95 18.97
CA ALA A 20 9.78 17.82 19.28
C ALA A 20 10.98 17.42 18.40
N ARG A 21 11.61 18.39 17.73
CA ARG A 21 12.88 18.19 17.02
C ARG A 21 13.94 17.76 18.05
N SER A 22 14.38 16.51 17.98
CA SER A 22 15.64 16.11 18.58
C SER A 22 16.75 16.35 17.55
N ASN A 23 17.70 17.21 17.88
CA ASN A 23 18.97 17.30 17.16
C ASN A 23 19.65 15.93 17.29
N GLY A 24 19.91 15.28 16.15
CA GLY A 24 20.65 14.01 16.13
C GLY A 24 22.06 14.20 16.68
N PRO A 25 22.62 13.20 17.40
CA PRO A 25 23.99 13.26 17.86
C PRO A 25 24.97 13.16 16.68
N ASP A 26 26.04 13.95 16.73
CA ASP A 26 27.20 13.79 15.86
C ASP A 26 27.75 12.36 15.96
N VAL A 27 27.75 11.63 14.83
CA VAL A 27 28.25 10.25 14.76
C VAL A 27 29.78 10.29 14.79
N SER A 28 30.39 9.75 15.85
CA SER A 28 31.83 9.66 15.99
C SER A 28 32.37 8.43 15.22
N PRO A 29 33.66 8.41 14.80
CA PRO A 29 34.27 7.28 14.05
C PRO A 29 34.26 5.93 14.80
N SER A 30 34.02 5.91 16.12
CA SER A 30 33.85 4.69 16.90
C SER A 30 32.55 3.94 16.59
N ASP A 31 31.51 4.65 16.12
CA ASP A 31 30.18 4.07 15.91
C ASP A 31 30.11 3.21 14.62
N THR A 32 31.00 3.46 13.65
CA THR A 32 31.05 2.66 12.41
C THR A 32 31.64 1.27 12.61
N ALA A 33 32.59 1.09 13.53
CA ALA A 33 33.16 -0.21 13.85
C ALA A 33 32.20 -1.08 14.67
N ASP A 34 31.38 -0.48 15.53
CA ASP A 34 30.39 -1.18 16.34
C ASP A 34 29.20 -1.60 15.48
N SER A 35 28.73 -0.76 14.57
CA SER A 35 27.65 -1.08 13.62
C SER A 35 28.05 -2.20 12.66
N GLY A 36 29.31 -2.28 12.23
CA GLY A 36 29.80 -3.40 11.43
C GLY A 36 29.76 -4.74 12.15
N ARG A 37 30.05 -4.75 13.46
CA ARG A 37 29.93 -5.95 14.33
C ARG A 37 28.45 -6.36 14.52
N VAL A 38 27.56 -5.40 14.70
CA VAL A 38 26.12 -5.67 14.85
C VAL A 38 25.57 -6.32 13.58
N ALA A 39 25.90 -5.80 12.40
CA ALA A 39 25.47 -6.40 11.13
C ALA A 39 26.00 -7.81 10.92
N ALA A 40 27.28 -8.08 11.27
CA ALA A 40 27.85 -9.42 11.21
C ALA A 40 27.14 -10.39 12.16
N THR A 41 26.84 -9.96 13.39
CA THR A 41 26.12 -10.77 14.38
C THR A 41 24.69 -11.08 13.91
N VAL A 42 23.98 -10.10 13.34
CA VAL A 42 22.64 -10.30 12.78
C VAL A 42 22.67 -11.25 11.59
N LEU A 43 23.65 -11.09 10.70
CA LEU A 43 23.88 -11.96 9.55
C LEU A 43 24.09 -13.42 9.96
N ASP A 44 25.00 -13.67 10.92
CA ASP A 44 25.30 -15.03 11.40
C ASP A 44 24.08 -15.65 12.09
N ARG A 45 23.32 -14.86 12.83
CA ARG A 45 22.09 -15.33 13.45
C ARG A 45 21.03 -15.71 12.43
N LEU A 46 20.78 -14.86 11.43
CA LEU A 46 19.78 -15.13 10.40
C LEU A 46 20.16 -16.33 9.52
N ARG A 47 21.45 -16.54 9.26
CA ARG A 47 21.97 -17.74 8.55
C ARG A 47 21.72 -19.03 9.33
N GLY A 48 21.70 -18.96 10.65
CA GLY A 48 21.42 -20.10 11.53
C GLY A 48 19.94 -20.41 11.70
N GLU A 49 19.04 -19.55 11.22
CA GLU A 49 17.58 -19.73 11.35
C GLU A 49 16.98 -20.37 10.10
N ASN A 50 15.97 -21.20 10.30
CA ASN A 50 15.16 -21.72 9.21
C ASN A 50 14.12 -20.66 8.79
N LEU A 51 14.43 -19.92 7.75
CA LEU A 51 13.53 -18.92 7.14
C LEU A 51 13.12 -19.40 5.73
N PRO A 52 12.01 -20.15 5.59
CA PRO A 52 11.69 -20.87 4.35
C PRO A 52 11.62 -20.01 3.08
N ALA A 53 11.25 -18.74 3.22
CA ALA A 53 11.16 -17.81 2.09
C ALA A 53 12.52 -17.18 1.71
N LEU A 54 13.55 -17.31 2.55
CA LEU A 54 14.85 -16.69 2.32
C LEU A 54 15.76 -17.63 1.53
N LEU A 55 16.15 -17.24 0.31
CA LEU A 55 17.07 -18.00 -0.55
C LEU A 55 18.53 -17.67 -0.26
N SER A 56 18.85 -16.39 -0.07
CA SER A 56 20.19 -15.95 0.31
C SER A 56 20.17 -14.69 1.15
N ILE A 57 21.24 -14.49 1.92
CA ILE A 57 21.51 -13.27 2.66
C ILE A 57 22.98 -12.91 2.51
N GLU A 58 23.25 -11.67 2.10
CA GLU A 58 24.59 -11.18 1.78
C GLU A 58 24.79 -9.78 2.36
N PRO A 59 26.04 -9.37 2.70
CA PRO A 59 26.32 -7.98 3.01
C PRO A 59 25.97 -7.06 1.84
N TRP A 60 25.40 -5.93 2.14
CA TRP A 60 25.12 -4.87 1.17
C TRP A 60 25.95 -3.62 1.49
N ASN A 61 26.94 -3.34 0.64
CA ASN A 61 27.77 -2.14 0.76
C ASN A 61 26.98 -0.92 0.24
N ASN A 62 26.77 0.04 1.11
CA ASN A 62 26.07 1.28 0.82
C ASN A 62 26.60 2.40 1.73
N LYS A 63 26.17 3.64 1.46
CA LYS A 63 26.62 4.82 2.23
C LYS A 63 25.82 5.09 3.50
N PHE A 64 24.68 4.43 3.69
CA PHE A 64 23.79 4.67 4.82
C PHE A 64 24.18 3.88 6.08
N GLY A 65 25.16 3.00 5.97
CA GLY A 65 25.63 2.16 7.08
C GLY A 65 25.67 0.67 6.73
N PRO A 66 25.89 -0.19 7.72
CA PRO A 66 25.91 -1.62 7.50
C PRO A 66 24.57 -2.10 6.98
N GLY A 67 24.60 -2.81 5.86
CA GLY A 67 23.40 -3.30 5.20
C GLY A 67 23.45 -4.77 4.84
N LEU A 68 22.29 -5.34 4.60
CA LEU A 68 22.07 -6.71 4.16
C LEU A 68 21.23 -6.70 2.89
N LYS A 69 21.56 -7.59 1.96
CA LYS A 69 20.71 -7.95 0.83
C LYS A 69 20.08 -9.31 1.15
N LEU A 70 18.76 -9.36 1.25
CA LEU A 70 17.99 -10.58 1.39
C LEU A 70 17.35 -10.90 0.03
N THR A 71 17.48 -12.14 -0.41
CA THR A 71 16.90 -12.58 -1.68
C THR A 71 15.86 -13.64 -1.40
N THR A 72 14.66 -13.45 -1.94
CA THR A 72 13.57 -14.41 -1.94
C THR A 72 13.28 -14.88 -3.38
N GLU A 73 12.23 -15.64 -3.59
CA GLU A 73 11.84 -16.10 -4.94
C GLU A 73 11.49 -14.92 -5.85
N HIS A 74 10.72 -13.93 -5.34
CA HIS A 74 10.20 -12.82 -6.16
C HIS A 74 10.80 -11.46 -5.81
N TYR A 75 11.66 -11.36 -4.76
CA TYR A 75 12.18 -10.07 -4.28
C TYR A 75 13.67 -10.06 -4.03
N GLU A 76 14.28 -8.88 -4.22
CA GLU A 76 15.55 -8.46 -3.66
C GLU A 76 15.30 -7.33 -2.68
N ILE A 77 15.69 -7.53 -1.42
CA ILE A 77 15.44 -6.61 -0.31
C ILE A 77 16.76 -6.08 0.19
N TYR A 78 17.00 -4.82 -0.02
CA TYR A 78 18.20 -4.10 0.44
C TYR A 78 17.85 -3.39 1.74
N SER A 79 18.46 -3.78 2.87
CA SER A 79 18.06 -3.29 4.17
C SER A 79 19.24 -2.80 5.00
N THR A 80 19.08 -1.64 5.63
CA THR A 80 19.93 -1.14 6.71
C THR A 80 19.27 -1.32 8.08
N ALA A 81 18.05 -1.88 8.14
CA ALA A 81 17.37 -2.16 9.40
C ALA A 81 18.20 -3.13 10.26
N GLN A 82 18.36 -2.81 11.54
CA GLN A 82 19.16 -3.59 12.49
C GLN A 82 18.30 -4.46 13.41
N GLN A 83 16.98 -4.31 13.37
CA GLN A 83 16.07 -5.07 14.21
C GLN A 83 15.90 -6.50 13.71
N PRO A 84 16.33 -7.53 14.44
CA PRO A 84 16.26 -8.92 13.99
C PRO A 84 14.83 -9.37 13.66
N LEU A 85 13.83 -8.84 14.39
CA LEU A 85 12.43 -9.20 14.17
C LEU A 85 11.96 -8.83 12.77
N ILE A 86 12.21 -7.59 12.32
CA ILE A 86 11.75 -7.16 10.99
C ILE A 86 12.46 -7.94 9.88
N LEU A 87 13.77 -8.18 10.02
CA LEU A 87 14.55 -8.94 9.04
C LEU A 87 14.12 -10.40 8.92
N ARG A 88 13.61 -10.99 10.01
CA ARG A 88 13.01 -12.35 9.99
C ARG A 88 11.67 -12.40 9.31
N LEU A 89 10.85 -11.38 9.52
CA LEU A 89 9.46 -11.36 9.05
C LEU A 89 9.34 -10.98 7.59
N VAL A 90 10.17 -10.05 7.10
CA VAL A 90 10.03 -9.46 5.76
C VAL A 90 10.11 -10.49 4.64
N PRO A 91 11.03 -11.49 4.60
CA PRO A 91 11.06 -12.47 3.52
C PRO A 91 9.76 -13.26 3.38
N GLY A 92 9.25 -13.78 4.48
CA GLY A 92 7.98 -14.52 4.51
C GLY A 92 6.77 -13.64 4.19
N PHE A 93 6.83 -12.37 4.62
CA PHE A 93 5.77 -11.40 4.36
C PHE A 93 5.65 -11.07 2.87
N VAL A 94 6.74 -10.68 2.21
CA VAL A 94 6.69 -10.26 0.80
C VAL A 94 6.29 -11.40 -0.12
N GLU A 95 6.73 -12.64 0.16
CA GLU A 95 6.30 -13.82 -0.58
C GLU A 95 4.83 -14.16 -0.34
N SER A 96 4.34 -13.96 0.88
CA SER A 96 2.90 -14.12 1.17
C SER A 96 2.08 -13.03 0.50
N ALA A 97 2.60 -11.79 0.44
CA ALA A 97 1.96 -10.68 -0.25
C ALA A 97 1.89 -10.93 -1.76
N TYR A 98 2.98 -11.41 -2.37
CA TYR A 98 3.00 -11.78 -3.80
C TYR A 98 1.91 -12.82 -4.13
N ARG A 99 1.77 -13.87 -3.32
CA ARG A 99 0.67 -14.83 -3.48
C ARG A 99 -0.70 -14.16 -3.33
N GLY A 100 -0.86 -13.31 -2.31
CA GLY A 100 -2.10 -12.57 -2.07
C GLY A 100 -2.47 -11.63 -3.22
N TYR A 101 -1.48 -11.01 -3.88
CA TYR A 101 -1.70 -10.18 -5.08
C TYR A 101 -2.19 -11.04 -6.25
N ASN A 102 -1.61 -12.21 -6.45
CA ASN A 102 -2.04 -13.17 -7.46
C ASN A 102 -3.47 -13.68 -7.20
N ASP A 103 -3.88 -13.82 -5.94
CA ASP A 103 -5.25 -14.23 -5.57
C ASP A 103 -6.33 -13.20 -5.95
N GLN A 104 -5.92 -11.98 -6.32
CA GLN A 104 -6.84 -10.96 -6.88
C GLN A 104 -7.21 -11.26 -8.34
N LEU A 105 -6.45 -12.07 -9.02
CA LEU A 105 -6.61 -12.43 -10.43
C LEU A 105 -7.49 -13.68 -10.59
N ALA A 106 -8.05 -13.87 -11.78
CA ALA A 106 -8.71 -15.13 -12.13
C ALA A 106 -7.70 -16.27 -12.37
N GLN A 107 -6.52 -15.90 -12.86
CA GLN A 107 -5.39 -16.81 -13.05
C GLN A 107 -4.12 -16.15 -12.52
N PRO A 108 -3.34 -16.83 -11.67
CA PRO A 108 -2.08 -16.28 -11.19
C PRO A 108 -1.09 -16.09 -12.34
N ILE A 109 -0.15 -15.16 -12.14
CA ILE A 109 0.97 -14.95 -13.04
C ILE A 109 2.26 -15.45 -12.38
N GLU A 110 3.18 -15.92 -13.20
CA GLU A 110 4.54 -16.23 -12.80
C GLU A 110 5.49 -15.19 -13.37
N THR A 111 6.51 -14.82 -12.63
CA THR A 111 7.56 -13.90 -13.09
C THR A 111 8.93 -14.39 -12.64
N ALA A 112 9.86 -14.42 -13.59
CA ALA A 112 11.27 -14.72 -13.30
C ALA A 112 12.04 -13.51 -12.75
N ASN A 113 11.49 -12.31 -12.93
CA ASN A 113 12.16 -11.09 -12.55
C ASN A 113 11.79 -10.69 -11.10
N LYS A 114 12.79 -10.46 -10.28
CA LYS A 114 12.59 -10.04 -8.89
C LYS A 114 12.22 -8.55 -8.79
N SER A 115 11.41 -8.24 -7.81
CA SER A 115 11.05 -6.86 -7.44
C SER A 115 12.03 -6.34 -6.39
N THR A 116 12.36 -5.06 -6.44
CA THR A 116 13.32 -4.43 -5.53
C THR A 116 12.61 -3.68 -4.40
N ILE A 117 13.08 -3.90 -3.18
CA ILE A 117 12.63 -3.20 -1.98
C ILE A 117 13.84 -2.62 -1.26
N TYR A 118 13.78 -1.35 -0.86
CA TYR A 118 14.73 -0.74 0.08
C TYR A 118 14.03 -0.55 1.44
N LEU A 119 14.61 -1.14 2.49
CA LEU A 119 14.13 -1.04 3.86
C LEU A 119 15.19 -0.38 4.74
N PHE A 120 14.99 0.89 5.06
CA PHE A 120 15.93 1.66 5.86
C PHE A 120 15.68 1.51 7.37
N ALA A 121 16.72 1.69 8.17
CA ALA A 121 16.65 1.64 9.62
C ALA A 121 15.79 2.75 10.20
N ASP A 122 15.85 3.94 9.61
CA ASP A 122 15.20 5.13 10.11
C ASP A 122 14.80 6.11 8.98
N ARG A 123 14.07 7.14 9.39
CA ARG A 123 13.57 8.17 8.49
C ARG A 123 14.70 8.97 7.82
N GLY A 124 15.78 9.26 8.53
CA GLY A 124 16.89 10.07 7.99
C GLY A 124 17.54 9.40 6.79
N GLN A 125 17.88 8.12 6.92
CA GLN A 125 18.43 7.32 5.80
C GLN A 125 17.44 7.22 4.64
N TRP A 126 16.15 7.06 4.93
CA TRP A 126 15.08 7.02 3.94
C TRP A 126 14.92 8.35 3.19
N GLU A 127 14.98 9.49 3.89
CA GLU A 127 14.95 10.81 3.26
C GLU A 127 16.17 11.06 2.38
N ASP A 128 17.37 10.76 2.86
CA ASP A 128 18.61 10.90 2.10
C ASP A 128 18.58 10.07 0.81
N PHE A 129 18.14 8.82 0.90
CA PHE A 129 17.94 7.98 -0.28
C PHE A 129 16.87 8.57 -1.20
N THR A 130 15.76 9.05 -0.65
CA THR A 130 14.65 9.61 -1.42
C THR A 130 15.09 10.83 -2.23
N TYR A 131 15.91 11.72 -1.65
CA TYR A 131 16.45 12.86 -2.38
C TYR A 131 17.31 12.47 -3.58
N GLU A 132 18.05 11.39 -3.49
CA GLU A 132 18.85 10.91 -4.62
C GLU A 132 18.01 10.15 -5.65
N PHE A 133 17.10 9.29 -5.17
CA PHE A 133 16.34 8.40 -6.03
C PHE A 133 15.18 9.11 -6.75
N ALA A 134 14.45 9.98 -6.06
CA ALA A 134 13.30 10.68 -6.60
C ALA A 134 13.63 12.07 -7.19
N GLY A 135 14.83 12.61 -6.93
CA GLY A 135 15.29 13.89 -7.47
C GLY A 135 14.32 15.03 -7.17
N GLU A 136 13.84 15.74 -8.19
CA GLU A 136 12.91 16.89 -8.05
C GLU A 136 11.58 16.53 -7.36
N GLN A 137 11.22 15.25 -7.32
CA GLN A 137 9.99 14.78 -6.67
C GLN A 137 10.18 14.47 -5.19
N ALA A 138 11.42 14.39 -4.69
CA ALA A 138 11.72 14.05 -3.31
C ALA A 138 10.95 14.87 -2.26
N PRO A 139 10.78 16.21 -2.39
CA PRO A 139 10.01 16.99 -1.42
C PRO A 139 8.54 16.55 -1.28
N LEU A 140 7.98 15.92 -2.33
CA LEU A 140 6.62 15.38 -2.27
C LEU A 140 6.58 14.10 -1.43
N PHE A 141 7.51 13.18 -1.68
CA PHE A 141 7.61 11.93 -0.92
C PHE A 141 7.98 12.18 0.54
N CYS A 142 8.89 13.11 0.82
CA CYS A 142 9.29 13.45 2.19
C CYS A 142 8.16 14.06 3.05
N LYS A 143 7.01 14.44 2.46
CA LYS A 143 5.80 14.80 3.22
C LYS A 143 5.11 13.58 3.84
N ILE A 144 5.40 12.36 3.39
CA ILE A 144 4.87 11.13 3.96
C ILE A 144 5.42 10.99 5.39
N GLN A 145 4.51 11.04 6.38
CA GLN A 145 4.91 11.04 7.80
C GLN A 145 5.28 9.66 8.30
N THR A 146 4.60 8.64 7.78
CA THR A 146 4.82 7.25 8.18
C THR A 146 4.70 6.35 6.97
N GLY A 147 5.68 5.51 6.76
CA GLY A 147 5.48 4.44 5.83
C GLY A 147 6.48 4.33 4.70
N ALA A 148 5.96 4.16 3.53
CA ALA A 148 6.66 3.80 2.33
C ALA A 148 6.11 4.58 1.14
N TYR A 149 6.80 4.43 0.02
CA TYR A 149 6.29 4.81 -1.29
C TYR A 149 6.74 3.81 -2.35
N TYR A 150 5.97 3.74 -3.42
CA TYR A 150 6.35 3.09 -4.66
C TYR A 150 6.75 4.13 -5.71
N LEU A 151 7.90 3.94 -6.34
CA LEU A 151 8.37 4.80 -7.44
C LEU A 151 9.25 4.01 -8.40
N ASN A 152 9.00 4.14 -9.70
CA ASN A 152 9.85 3.58 -10.77
C ASN A 152 10.23 2.09 -10.60
N GLY A 153 9.29 1.26 -10.18
CA GLY A 153 9.53 -0.18 -10.01
C GLY A 153 10.08 -0.57 -8.63
N VAL A 154 10.34 0.39 -7.75
CA VAL A 154 10.97 0.19 -6.44
C VAL A 154 10.03 0.58 -5.31
N CYS A 155 9.94 -0.28 -4.30
CA CYS A 155 9.28 0.04 -3.03
C CYS A 155 10.34 0.52 -2.03
N VAL A 156 10.11 1.67 -1.41
CA VAL A 156 11.05 2.30 -0.47
C VAL A 156 10.36 2.56 0.86
N VAL A 157 10.87 1.94 1.92
CA VAL A 157 10.27 1.97 3.25
C VAL A 157 11.32 2.18 4.33
N TYR A 158 10.95 2.71 5.49
CA TYR A 158 11.80 2.68 6.68
C TYR A 158 11.09 2.01 7.85
N ASP A 159 11.86 1.55 8.84
CA ASP A 159 11.32 0.84 10.01
C ASP A 159 10.55 1.81 10.92
N ILE A 160 9.24 1.61 10.99
CA ILE A 160 8.29 2.32 11.85
C ILE A 160 7.63 1.38 12.88
N GLY A 161 8.32 0.28 13.17
CA GLY A 161 7.84 -0.83 13.97
C GLY A 161 7.20 -1.92 13.10
N ALA A 162 7.54 -3.17 13.36
CA ALA A 162 7.29 -4.31 12.49
C ALA A 162 5.87 -4.34 11.89
N LYS A 163 4.82 -4.18 12.70
CA LYS A 163 3.43 -4.23 12.22
C LYS A 163 3.13 -3.15 11.17
N ARG A 164 3.56 -1.90 11.42
CA ARG A 164 3.29 -0.78 10.52
C ARG A 164 4.17 -0.84 9.26
N THR A 165 5.42 -1.26 9.42
CA THR A 165 6.34 -1.46 8.29
C THR A 165 5.82 -2.53 7.34
N LEU A 166 5.35 -3.66 7.86
CA LEU A 166 4.74 -4.72 7.05
C LEU A 166 3.44 -4.27 6.39
N ALA A 167 2.59 -3.51 7.10
CA ALA A 167 1.38 -2.94 6.50
C ALA A 167 1.69 -2.00 5.32
N ALA A 168 2.69 -1.12 5.48
CA ALA A 168 3.16 -0.25 4.42
C ALA A 168 3.76 -1.04 3.24
N LEU A 169 4.56 -2.06 3.52
CA LEU A 169 5.10 -2.97 2.49
C LEU A 169 4.00 -3.70 1.73
N GLY A 170 2.95 -4.16 2.41
CA GLY A 170 1.82 -4.82 1.76
C GLY A 170 1.04 -3.88 0.83
N HIS A 171 0.87 -2.63 1.23
CA HIS A 171 0.19 -1.60 0.45
C HIS A 171 1.02 -1.20 -0.78
N GLU A 172 2.26 -0.76 -0.58
CA GLU A 172 3.14 -0.30 -1.67
C GLU A 172 3.58 -1.43 -2.59
N GLY A 173 3.71 -2.65 -2.04
CA GLY A 173 3.98 -3.85 -2.81
C GLY A 173 2.87 -4.18 -3.81
N TRP A 174 1.60 -3.88 -3.49
CA TRP A 174 0.52 -3.96 -4.46
C TRP A 174 0.72 -2.99 -5.63
N HIS A 175 1.06 -1.73 -5.35
CA HIS A 175 1.35 -0.76 -6.41
C HIS A 175 2.54 -1.18 -7.27
N GLN A 176 3.59 -1.75 -6.66
CA GLN A 176 4.73 -2.34 -7.36
C GLN A 176 4.28 -3.49 -8.26
N PHE A 177 3.47 -4.41 -7.75
CA PHE A 177 2.96 -5.56 -8.49
C PHE A 177 2.10 -5.13 -9.68
N ASN A 178 1.08 -4.29 -9.46
CA ASN A 178 0.20 -3.89 -10.55
C ASN A 178 0.91 -3.03 -11.59
N SER A 179 1.77 -2.11 -11.19
CA SER A 179 2.53 -1.28 -12.11
C SER A 179 3.46 -2.09 -13.01
N ARG A 180 3.95 -3.23 -12.51
CA ARG A 180 4.86 -4.09 -13.26
C ARG A 180 4.15 -5.03 -14.23
N HIS A 181 2.99 -5.53 -13.83
CA HIS A 181 2.36 -6.65 -14.53
C HIS A 181 1.14 -6.26 -15.35
N PHE A 182 0.38 -5.26 -14.93
CA PHE A 182 -0.83 -4.87 -15.65
C PHE A 182 -0.52 -4.06 -16.91
N THR A 183 -1.17 -4.39 -17.99
CA THR A 183 -1.14 -3.59 -19.22
C THR A 183 -1.81 -2.25 -18.99
N TYR A 184 -2.99 -2.26 -18.42
CA TYR A 184 -3.74 -1.05 -18.10
C TYR A 184 -3.53 -0.61 -16.65
N ARG A 185 -3.50 0.71 -16.44
CA ARG A 185 -3.47 1.31 -15.10
C ARG A 185 -4.83 1.18 -14.45
N LEU A 186 -4.85 0.71 -13.21
CA LEU A 186 -6.08 0.56 -12.46
C LEU A 186 -6.70 1.93 -12.11
N PRO A 187 -8.04 2.09 -12.16
CA PRO A 187 -8.73 3.23 -11.58
C PRO A 187 -8.37 3.43 -10.12
N SER A 188 -8.36 4.69 -9.68
CA SER A 188 -7.85 5.04 -8.34
C SER A 188 -8.56 4.27 -7.21
N TRP A 189 -9.89 4.13 -7.25
CA TRP A 189 -10.65 3.38 -6.25
C TRP A 189 -10.29 1.89 -6.21
N LEU A 190 -9.97 1.32 -7.38
CA LEU A 190 -9.60 -0.10 -7.51
C LEU A 190 -8.17 -0.33 -7.00
N ASP A 191 -7.23 0.51 -7.44
CA ASP A 191 -5.83 0.43 -7.06
C ASP A 191 -5.64 0.59 -5.55
N GLU A 192 -6.13 1.70 -4.99
CA GLU A 192 -6.04 1.97 -3.55
C GLU A 192 -6.84 0.96 -2.71
N GLY A 193 -8.05 0.63 -3.18
CA GLY A 193 -8.91 -0.31 -2.46
C GLY A 193 -8.30 -1.70 -2.33
N VAL A 194 -7.62 -2.19 -3.36
CA VAL A 194 -6.91 -3.48 -3.31
C VAL A 194 -5.66 -3.38 -2.44
N ALA A 195 -4.86 -2.31 -2.55
CA ALA A 195 -3.69 -2.09 -1.71
C ALA A 195 -4.02 -2.22 -0.20
N MET A 196 -5.16 -1.65 0.21
CA MET A 196 -5.60 -1.69 1.60
C MET A 196 -6.02 -3.08 2.11
N LEU A 197 -6.24 -4.06 1.25
CA LEU A 197 -6.47 -5.45 1.69
C LEU A 197 -5.22 -6.08 2.31
N PHE A 198 -4.05 -5.55 2.01
CA PHE A 198 -2.74 -6.08 2.43
C PHE A 198 -2.14 -5.35 3.64
N GLU A 199 -2.84 -4.41 4.24
CA GLU A 199 -2.38 -3.66 5.43
C GLU A 199 -2.51 -4.45 6.74
N THR A 200 -3.30 -5.51 6.76
CA THR A 200 -3.52 -6.31 7.98
C THR A 200 -3.29 -7.79 7.70
N SER A 201 -2.40 -8.37 8.49
CA SER A 201 -2.02 -9.77 8.35
C SER A 201 -1.80 -10.44 9.70
N VAL A 202 -1.94 -11.75 9.70
CA VAL A 202 -1.64 -12.63 10.83
C VAL A 202 -0.45 -13.50 10.44
N TYR A 203 0.56 -13.56 11.34
CA TYR A 203 1.73 -14.41 11.15
C TYR A 203 1.42 -15.84 11.58
N GLU A 204 1.64 -16.80 10.69
CA GLU A 204 1.38 -18.22 10.91
C GLU A 204 2.56 -19.04 10.34
N GLN A 205 3.42 -19.56 11.21
CA GLN A 205 4.49 -20.53 10.86
C GLN A 205 5.42 -20.07 9.70
N GLY A 206 5.88 -18.83 9.73
CA GLY A 206 6.80 -18.27 8.71
C GLY A 206 6.10 -17.62 7.52
N LEU A 207 4.79 -17.73 7.41
CA LEU A 207 3.96 -17.14 6.37
C LEU A 207 2.99 -16.13 6.96
N PHE A 208 2.35 -15.36 6.10
CA PHE A 208 1.34 -14.39 6.49
C PHE A 208 0.02 -14.67 5.76
N ARG A 209 -1.05 -14.64 6.52
CA ARG A 209 -2.41 -14.62 6.00
C ARG A 209 -2.98 -13.22 6.12
N PHE A 210 -3.42 -12.64 5.01
CA PHE A 210 -4.05 -11.32 5.02
C PHE A 210 -5.49 -11.43 5.51
N ASP A 211 -5.85 -10.52 6.43
CA ASP A 211 -7.18 -10.44 7.01
C ASP A 211 -7.73 -9.01 6.89
N PRO A 212 -8.30 -8.65 5.73
CA PRO A 212 -8.88 -7.33 5.55
C PRO A 212 -9.97 -7.01 6.57
N ALA A 213 -10.73 -8.02 7.03
CA ALA A 213 -11.81 -7.80 7.99
C ALA A 213 -11.32 -7.32 9.36
N ALA A 214 -10.06 -7.55 9.69
CA ALA A 214 -9.41 -7.08 10.92
C ALA A 214 -8.73 -5.71 10.78
N ASN A 215 -8.87 -5.00 9.66
CA ASN A 215 -8.29 -3.67 9.49
C ASN A 215 -9.09 -2.60 10.25
N VAL A 216 -8.83 -2.52 11.56
CA VAL A 216 -9.54 -1.59 12.46
C VAL A 216 -9.35 -0.12 12.09
N GLN A 217 -8.22 0.23 11.46
CA GLN A 217 -7.95 1.60 11.04
C GLN A 217 -8.89 2.01 9.89
N ARG A 218 -9.00 1.18 8.85
CA ARG A 218 -9.89 1.47 7.69
C ARG A 218 -11.35 1.37 8.07
N LEU A 219 -11.71 0.40 8.90
CA LEU A 219 -13.08 0.26 9.42
C LEU A 219 -13.45 1.42 10.35
N GLY A 220 -12.53 1.89 11.20
CA GLY A 220 -12.73 3.04 12.06
C GLY A 220 -12.97 4.32 11.25
N ALA A 221 -12.13 4.59 10.26
CA ALA A 221 -12.29 5.71 9.33
C ALA A 221 -13.63 5.63 8.56
N LEU A 222 -14.03 4.44 8.12
CA LEU A 222 -15.31 4.23 7.47
C LEU A 222 -16.50 4.53 8.41
N LYS A 223 -16.42 4.05 9.66
CA LYS A 223 -17.44 4.33 10.66
C LYS A 223 -17.59 5.83 10.93
N GLU A 224 -16.46 6.53 11.08
CA GLU A 224 -16.45 7.99 11.26
C GLU A 224 -17.05 8.71 10.05
N THR A 225 -16.64 8.35 8.83
CA THR A 225 -17.20 8.88 7.58
C THR A 225 -18.72 8.74 7.52
N LEU A 226 -19.25 7.55 7.87
CA LEU A 226 -20.70 7.28 7.85
C LEU A 226 -21.44 8.02 8.97
N SER A 227 -20.85 8.11 10.18
CA SER A 227 -21.45 8.77 11.33
C SER A 227 -21.55 10.28 11.15
N ASN A 228 -20.60 10.88 10.44
CA ASN A 228 -20.56 12.31 10.14
C ASN A 228 -21.31 12.67 8.85
N ALA A 229 -21.98 11.71 8.20
CA ALA A 229 -22.65 11.90 6.91
C ALA A 229 -21.74 12.48 5.80
N LYS A 230 -20.44 12.11 5.82
CA LYS A 230 -19.40 12.54 4.86
C LYS A 230 -19.12 11.49 3.78
N GLN A 231 -19.98 10.47 3.66
CA GLN A 231 -19.82 9.45 2.64
C GLN A 231 -19.95 10.03 1.23
N ILE A 232 -19.03 9.62 0.38
CA ILE A 232 -19.06 9.90 -1.06
C ILE A 232 -20.06 8.93 -1.69
N VAL A 233 -20.96 9.41 -2.55
CA VAL A 233 -21.85 8.52 -3.31
C VAL A 233 -21.03 7.68 -4.30
N LEU A 234 -21.49 6.46 -4.57
CA LEU A 234 -20.71 5.48 -5.32
C LEU A 234 -20.26 6.00 -6.69
N GLN A 235 -21.11 6.73 -7.40
CA GLN A 235 -20.80 7.31 -8.69
C GLN A 235 -19.62 8.31 -8.63
N ASP A 236 -19.57 9.12 -7.57
CA ASP A 236 -18.47 10.08 -7.36
C ASP A 236 -17.22 9.37 -6.83
N LEU A 237 -17.39 8.35 -5.97
CA LEU A 237 -16.27 7.56 -5.45
C LEU A 237 -15.45 6.93 -6.57
N ILE A 238 -16.10 6.31 -7.56
CA ILE A 238 -15.41 5.67 -8.68
C ILE A 238 -14.74 6.65 -9.64
N ALA A 239 -15.14 7.92 -9.60
CA ALA A 239 -14.55 9.01 -10.37
C ALA A 239 -13.47 9.79 -9.60
N THR A 240 -13.39 9.63 -8.27
CA THR A 240 -12.50 10.43 -7.43
C THR A 240 -11.02 10.11 -7.69
N SER A 241 -10.20 11.16 -7.66
CA SER A 241 -8.74 11.07 -7.72
C SER A 241 -8.16 11.41 -6.33
N PRO A 242 -7.42 10.49 -5.69
CA PRO A 242 -6.81 10.78 -4.39
C PRO A 242 -5.83 11.96 -4.45
N GLY A 243 -5.10 12.14 -5.56
CA GLY A 243 -4.19 13.27 -5.73
C GLY A 243 -4.91 14.62 -5.74
N GLU A 244 -6.09 14.70 -6.37
CA GLU A 244 -6.89 15.93 -6.38
C GLU A 244 -7.56 16.20 -5.03
N VAL A 245 -8.00 15.14 -4.33
CA VAL A 245 -8.56 15.26 -2.98
C VAL A 245 -7.48 15.70 -1.98
N LEU A 246 -6.27 15.14 -2.07
CA LEU A 246 -5.12 15.54 -1.25
C LEU A 246 -4.71 17.00 -1.46
N ALA A 247 -4.87 17.52 -2.70
CA ALA A 247 -4.55 18.90 -3.02
C ALA A 247 -5.53 19.91 -2.38
N THR A 248 -6.68 19.47 -1.88
CA THR A 248 -7.67 20.37 -1.24
C THR A 248 -7.45 20.57 0.25
N ASP A 249 -6.44 19.92 0.87
CA ASP A 249 -6.21 19.90 2.32
C ASP A 249 -7.43 19.44 3.17
N GLN A 250 -8.38 18.77 2.54
CA GLN A 250 -9.60 18.27 3.21
C GLN A 250 -9.36 16.85 3.76
N THR A 251 -8.86 16.76 4.96
CA THR A 251 -8.58 15.47 5.63
C THR A 251 -9.78 14.52 5.63
N GLU A 252 -10.99 15.04 5.84
CA GLU A 252 -12.23 14.24 5.84
C GLU A 252 -12.51 13.61 4.47
N ALA A 253 -12.30 14.34 3.38
CA ALA A 253 -12.51 13.83 2.02
C ALA A 253 -11.48 12.73 1.67
N VAL A 254 -10.23 12.91 2.08
CA VAL A 254 -9.18 11.89 1.94
C VAL A 254 -9.55 10.63 2.71
N MET A 255 -9.94 10.78 3.98
CA MET A 255 -10.37 9.67 4.83
C MET A 255 -11.57 8.93 4.23
N ALA A 256 -12.57 9.67 3.74
CA ALA A 256 -13.74 9.11 3.08
C ALA A 256 -13.35 8.31 1.83
N PHE A 257 -12.51 8.87 0.95
CA PHE A 257 -12.07 8.18 -0.27
C PHE A 257 -11.38 6.85 0.05
N TYR A 258 -10.37 6.84 0.91
CA TYR A 258 -9.61 5.62 1.21
C TYR A 258 -10.49 4.57 1.93
N SER A 259 -11.22 4.97 2.97
CA SER A 259 -12.05 4.02 3.73
C SER A 259 -13.19 3.43 2.89
N GLN A 260 -13.77 4.23 1.99
CA GLN A 260 -14.81 3.76 1.08
C GLN A 260 -14.24 2.94 -0.09
N SER A 261 -13.08 3.27 -0.65
CA SER A 261 -12.42 2.43 -1.66
C SER A 261 -12.08 1.05 -1.11
N TYR A 262 -11.54 0.98 0.12
CA TYR A 262 -11.34 -0.29 0.82
C TYR A 262 -12.64 -1.07 0.98
N ALA A 263 -13.71 -0.42 1.45
CA ALA A 263 -15.01 -1.06 1.62
C ALA A 263 -15.63 -1.50 0.28
N LEU A 264 -15.35 -0.77 -0.82
CA LEU A 264 -15.85 -1.10 -2.15
C LEU A 264 -15.22 -2.40 -2.68
N ILE A 265 -13.92 -2.59 -2.51
CA ILE A 265 -13.28 -3.86 -2.89
C ILE A 265 -13.81 -5.01 -2.05
N ARG A 266 -14.01 -4.82 -0.75
CA ARG A 266 -14.64 -5.83 0.11
C ARG A 266 -16.08 -6.12 -0.30
N PHE A 267 -16.86 -5.09 -0.67
CA PHE A 267 -18.21 -5.26 -1.21
C PHE A 267 -18.23 -6.14 -2.47
N LEU A 268 -17.32 -5.88 -3.41
CA LEU A 268 -17.22 -6.68 -4.63
C LEU A 268 -16.81 -8.13 -4.36
N ARG A 269 -16.02 -8.37 -3.32
CA ARG A 269 -15.47 -9.68 -2.99
C ARG A 269 -16.36 -10.49 -2.03
N GLU A 270 -17.00 -9.83 -1.06
CA GLU A 270 -17.59 -10.49 0.11
C GLU A 270 -19.11 -10.37 0.17
N ALA A 271 -19.71 -9.29 -0.38
CA ALA A 271 -21.14 -9.06 -0.25
C ALA A 271 -21.95 -10.17 -0.92
N ASP A 272 -23.08 -10.53 -0.27
CA ASP A 272 -24.02 -11.52 -0.77
C ASP A 272 -23.32 -12.85 -1.15
N TYR A 273 -22.48 -13.34 -0.22
CA TYR A 273 -21.71 -14.58 -0.38
C TYR A 273 -20.78 -14.56 -1.61
N GLY A 274 -20.21 -13.41 -1.93
CA GLY A 274 -19.28 -13.26 -3.06
C GLY A 274 -19.96 -13.21 -4.43
N LYS A 275 -21.21 -12.79 -4.49
CA LYS A 275 -21.98 -12.67 -5.74
C LYS A 275 -21.21 -11.98 -6.88
N ARG A 276 -20.36 -11.00 -6.53
CA ARG A 276 -19.60 -10.20 -7.50
C ARG A 276 -18.13 -10.62 -7.66
N LEU A 277 -17.67 -11.62 -6.92
CA LEU A 277 -16.26 -12.02 -6.88
C LEU A 277 -15.73 -12.42 -8.27
N ASN A 278 -16.49 -13.17 -9.04
CA ASN A 278 -16.06 -13.58 -10.38
C ASN A 278 -15.98 -12.39 -11.35
N ALA A 279 -16.90 -11.44 -11.25
CA ALA A 279 -16.87 -10.21 -12.05
C ALA A 279 -15.68 -9.32 -11.66
N TYR A 280 -15.40 -9.19 -10.35
CA TYR A 280 -14.20 -8.52 -9.85
C TYR A 280 -12.91 -9.17 -10.37
N ARG A 281 -12.78 -10.47 -10.26
CA ARG A 281 -11.59 -11.20 -10.76
C ARG A 281 -11.41 -11.06 -12.27
N ARG A 282 -12.52 -11.03 -13.02
CA ARG A 282 -12.47 -10.78 -14.48
C ARG A 282 -12.01 -9.36 -14.76
N LEU A 283 -12.56 -8.35 -14.06
CA LEU A 283 -12.11 -6.96 -14.19
C LEU A 283 -10.60 -6.85 -13.99
N MET A 284 -10.05 -7.52 -12.96
CA MET A 284 -8.62 -7.54 -12.68
C MET A 284 -7.82 -8.25 -13.78
N GLN A 285 -8.27 -9.43 -14.20
CA GLN A 285 -7.60 -10.23 -15.25
C GLN A 285 -7.58 -9.51 -16.59
N ASP A 286 -8.70 -8.91 -16.99
CA ASP A 286 -8.80 -8.19 -18.25
C ASP A 286 -7.93 -6.92 -18.23
N GLY A 287 -7.81 -6.25 -17.08
CA GLY A 287 -6.86 -5.14 -16.89
C GLY A 287 -5.40 -5.55 -17.00
N LEU A 288 -5.06 -6.71 -16.42
CA LEU A 288 -3.74 -7.31 -16.54
C LEU A 288 -3.39 -7.58 -18.02
N MET A 289 -4.32 -8.16 -18.77
CA MET A 289 -4.11 -8.61 -20.15
C MET A 289 -4.33 -7.52 -21.22
N GLY A 290 -4.81 -6.34 -20.84
CA GLY A 290 -5.16 -5.28 -21.80
C GLY A 290 -6.47 -5.55 -22.56
N TYR A 291 -7.43 -6.23 -21.94
CA TYR A 291 -8.69 -6.68 -22.58
C TYR A 291 -9.93 -5.94 -22.06
N TRP A 292 -9.74 -4.83 -21.34
CA TRP A 292 -10.90 -4.03 -20.94
C TRP A 292 -11.72 -3.56 -22.15
N PRO A 293 -13.05 -3.58 -22.10
CA PRO A 293 -13.93 -3.17 -23.19
C PRO A 293 -13.99 -1.63 -23.31
N LEU A 294 -12.85 -1.02 -23.57
CA LEU A 294 -12.68 0.41 -23.81
C LEU A 294 -12.57 0.67 -25.31
N ASP A 295 -12.99 1.86 -25.74
CA ASP A 295 -12.66 2.34 -27.08
C ASP A 295 -11.15 2.63 -27.21
N GLU A 296 -10.68 2.88 -28.44
CA GLU A 296 -9.27 3.08 -28.73
C GLU A 296 -8.64 4.24 -27.93
N ALA A 297 -9.35 5.36 -27.78
CA ALA A 297 -8.86 6.52 -27.07
C ALA A 297 -8.74 6.28 -25.54
N ASN A 298 -9.74 5.62 -24.97
CA ASN A 298 -9.75 5.26 -23.55
C ASN A 298 -8.76 4.13 -23.24
N SER A 299 -8.56 3.19 -24.17
CA SER A 299 -7.51 2.15 -24.07
C SER A 299 -6.12 2.79 -24.03
N ALA A 300 -5.81 3.69 -24.97
CA ALA A 300 -4.56 4.44 -24.98
C ALA A 300 -4.36 5.26 -23.68
N THR A 301 -5.45 5.87 -23.18
CA THR A 301 -5.43 6.62 -21.91
C THR A 301 -5.14 5.70 -20.71
N ALA A 302 -5.72 4.50 -20.67
CA ALA A 302 -5.51 3.53 -19.62
C ALA A 302 -4.09 2.93 -19.63
N GLU A 303 -3.48 2.80 -20.80
CA GLU A 303 -2.13 2.26 -20.99
C GLU A 303 -1.04 3.30 -20.66
N ASP A 304 -1.27 4.58 -20.94
CA ASP A 304 -0.27 5.64 -20.75
C ASP A 304 0.00 5.91 -19.27
N ARG A 305 1.17 5.47 -18.82
CA ARG A 305 1.64 5.65 -17.43
C ARG A 305 2.11 7.05 -17.09
N ASN A 306 2.27 7.93 -18.10
CA ASN A 306 2.69 9.32 -17.90
C ASN A 306 1.50 10.26 -17.66
N LEU A 307 0.29 9.86 -18.01
CA LEU A 307 -0.90 10.66 -17.75
C LEU A 307 -1.26 10.62 -16.24
N PRO A 308 -1.62 11.75 -15.61
CA PRO A 308 -2.10 11.74 -14.24
C PRO A 308 -3.50 11.09 -14.17
N ARG A 309 -3.74 10.27 -13.13
CA ARG A 309 -5.06 9.70 -12.85
C ARG A 309 -5.96 10.77 -12.19
N THR A 310 -6.43 11.70 -12.99
CA THR A 310 -7.33 12.77 -12.58
C THR A 310 -8.79 12.29 -12.49
N ILE A 311 -9.70 13.15 -12.00
CA ILE A 311 -11.15 12.88 -12.07
C ILE A 311 -11.62 12.61 -13.51
N PRO A 312 -11.25 13.42 -14.54
CA PRO A 312 -11.57 13.08 -15.92
C PRO A 312 -11.04 11.72 -16.36
N TRP A 313 -9.82 11.34 -15.98
CA TRP A 313 -9.26 10.03 -16.26
C TRP A 313 -10.09 8.90 -15.63
N ASN A 314 -10.42 9.01 -14.34
CA ASN A 314 -11.22 8.00 -13.64
C ASN A 314 -12.66 7.92 -14.19
N ARG A 315 -13.22 9.01 -14.68
CA ARG A 315 -14.52 8.99 -15.37
C ARG A 315 -14.44 8.30 -16.73
N ALA A 316 -13.41 8.58 -17.51
CA ALA A 316 -13.23 8.00 -18.85
C ALA A 316 -12.98 6.49 -18.79
N VAL A 317 -12.18 6.02 -17.83
CA VAL A 317 -11.81 4.60 -17.70
C VAL A 317 -12.64 3.93 -16.61
N GLY A 318 -12.60 4.44 -15.38
CA GLY A 318 -13.14 3.76 -14.20
C GLY A 318 -14.66 3.57 -14.23
N ALA A 319 -15.42 4.59 -14.69
CA ALA A 319 -16.88 4.49 -14.73
C ALA A 319 -17.36 3.47 -15.77
N GLN A 320 -16.74 3.43 -16.94
CA GLN A 320 -17.08 2.44 -17.98
C GLN A 320 -16.82 1.01 -17.52
N LEU A 321 -15.70 0.79 -16.83
CA LEU A 321 -15.36 -0.52 -16.27
C LEU A 321 -16.34 -0.93 -15.19
N PHE A 322 -16.72 -0.01 -14.32
CA PHE A 322 -17.68 -0.29 -13.27
C PHE A 322 -19.04 -0.69 -13.82
N GLU A 323 -19.57 0.03 -14.81
CA GLU A 323 -20.80 -0.33 -15.49
C GLU A 323 -20.74 -1.70 -16.18
N HIS A 324 -19.62 -2.02 -16.81
CA HIS A 324 -19.47 -3.27 -17.54
C HIS A 324 -19.38 -4.49 -16.61
N TYR A 325 -18.55 -4.42 -15.55
CA TYR A 325 -18.27 -5.58 -14.70
C TYR A 325 -19.17 -5.67 -13.49
N VAL A 326 -19.69 -4.55 -12.97
CA VAL A 326 -20.44 -4.52 -11.71
C VAL A 326 -21.93 -4.29 -11.95
N GLY A 327 -22.28 -3.30 -12.78
CA GLY A 327 -23.66 -3.03 -13.16
C GLY A 327 -23.91 -1.56 -13.48
N ARG A 328 -25.06 -1.31 -14.12
CA ARG A 328 -25.50 0.02 -14.59
C ARG A 328 -26.44 0.76 -13.65
N ASP A 329 -27.17 0.04 -12.80
CA ASP A 329 -28.09 0.67 -11.84
C ASP A 329 -27.30 1.22 -10.64
N MET A 330 -26.75 2.41 -10.83
CA MET A 330 -25.89 3.07 -9.83
C MET A 330 -26.64 3.41 -8.54
N GLU A 331 -27.94 3.67 -8.61
CA GLU A 331 -28.75 3.94 -7.41
C GLU A 331 -28.92 2.67 -6.56
N GLN A 332 -29.27 1.55 -7.20
CA GLN A 332 -29.38 0.28 -6.50
C GLN A 332 -28.02 -0.15 -5.93
N LEU A 333 -26.98 -0.07 -6.72
CA LEU A 333 -25.61 -0.43 -6.31
C LEU A 333 -25.13 0.45 -5.14
N ASN A 334 -25.43 1.75 -5.17
CA ASN A 334 -25.10 2.64 -4.05
C ASN A 334 -25.85 2.26 -2.77
N ARG A 335 -27.14 1.93 -2.87
CA ARG A 335 -27.93 1.45 -1.70
C ARG A 335 -27.35 0.15 -1.12
N GLU A 336 -27.07 -0.83 -1.97
CA GLU A 336 -26.49 -2.11 -1.56
C GLU A 336 -25.09 -1.93 -0.93
N TYR A 337 -24.24 -1.11 -1.54
CA TYR A 337 -22.91 -0.77 -1.07
C TYR A 337 -22.93 -0.06 0.28
N LEU A 338 -23.74 0.98 0.45
CA LEU A 338 -23.87 1.67 1.74
C LEU A 338 -24.46 0.78 2.84
N ALA A 339 -25.37 -0.13 2.49
CA ALA A 339 -25.87 -1.13 3.43
C ALA A 339 -24.74 -2.09 3.87
N PHE A 340 -23.88 -2.50 2.94
CA PHE A 340 -22.68 -3.28 3.25
C PHE A 340 -21.72 -2.50 4.15
N CYS A 341 -21.42 -1.23 3.84
CA CYS A 341 -20.54 -0.38 4.65
C CYS A 341 -21.05 -0.29 6.11
N ARG A 342 -22.34 -0.03 6.31
CA ARG A 342 -22.95 0.01 7.66
C ARG A 342 -22.83 -1.32 8.38
N ARG A 343 -23.02 -2.43 7.68
CA ARG A 343 -22.94 -3.78 8.26
C ARG A 343 -21.54 -4.10 8.75
N ILE A 344 -20.49 -3.82 7.97
CA ILE A 344 -19.11 -4.17 8.36
C ILE A 344 -18.57 -3.33 9.51
N VAL A 345 -19.18 -2.18 9.81
CA VAL A 345 -18.78 -1.34 10.95
C VAL A 345 -19.73 -1.44 12.15
N SER A 346 -20.87 -2.17 12.03
CA SER A 346 -21.92 -2.18 13.05
C SER A 346 -21.48 -2.78 14.40
N GLY A 347 -20.53 -3.72 14.40
CA GLY A 347 -19.99 -4.35 15.61
C GLY A 347 -18.80 -3.65 16.25
N MET A 348 -18.35 -2.52 15.70
CA MET A 348 -17.15 -1.83 16.20
C MET A 348 -17.52 -0.93 17.40
N THR A 349 -16.99 -1.28 18.56
CA THR A 349 -16.91 -0.37 19.71
C THR A 349 -15.56 0.36 19.66
N PHE A 350 -15.57 1.70 19.70
CA PHE A 350 -14.32 2.44 19.92
C PHE A 350 -13.92 2.26 21.37
N VAL A 351 -12.79 1.59 21.59
CA VAL A 351 -12.08 1.68 22.88
C VAL A 351 -11.12 2.86 22.71
N PRO A 352 -11.29 3.97 23.45
CA PRO A 352 -10.34 5.07 23.40
C PRO A 352 -8.95 4.52 23.73
N ILE A 353 -7.96 4.83 22.91
CA ILE A 353 -6.56 4.55 23.25
C ILE A 353 -6.21 5.56 24.35
N GLU A 354 -5.87 5.09 25.55
CA GLU A 354 -5.38 5.96 26.63
C GLU A 354 -4.22 6.82 26.10
N GLY A 355 -4.38 8.15 26.16
CA GLY A 355 -3.43 9.13 25.62
C GLY A 355 -3.80 9.75 24.27
N ASP A 356 -4.96 9.48 23.72
CA ASP A 356 -5.45 10.16 22.52
C ASP A 356 -6.34 11.35 22.91
N ASP A 357 -5.75 12.55 23.00
CA ASP A 357 -6.42 13.80 23.40
C ASP A 357 -7.63 14.20 22.53
N ARG A 358 -7.85 13.54 21.38
CA ARG A 358 -9.01 13.79 20.50
C ARG A 358 -10.35 13.42 21.13
N TYR A 359 -10.35 12.64 22.21
CA TYR A 359 -11.53 12.17 22.93
C TYR A 359 -11.66 12.77 24.35
N ALA A 360 -10.77 13.65 24.76
CA ALA A 360 -10.77 14.27 26.09
C ALA A 360 -11.72 15.49 26.20
N ALA A 361 -12.40 15.89 25.11
CA ALA A 361 -13.29 17.04 25.08
C ALA A 361 -14.70 16.61 24.67
N LYS A 362 -15.48 16.12 25.64
CA LYS A 362 -16.94 16.23 25.69
C LYS A 362 -17.42 16.27 27.12
#